data_8dc6de3810ff7d9a4958c2e92103bb3a
#
_entry.id   8dc6de3810ff7d9a4958c2e92103bb3a
#
_cell.length_a   1.000
_cell.length_b   1.000
_cell.length_c   1.000
_cell.angle_alpha   90.00
_cell.angle_beta   90.00
_cell.angle_gamma   90.00
#
_symmetry.space_group_name_H-M   'P 1'
#
loop_
_entity.id
_entity.type
_entity.pdbx_description
1 polymer ?
#
loop_
_entity_poly.entity_id
_entity_poly.type
_entity_poly.pdbx_seq_one_letter_code
_entity_poly.pdbx_strand_id
1 'polypeptide(L)'
;MTTFTLKETIQLPESAFEITEHLGFSKVESAKWAWLEIAGAVLSHYVVDRHARLDALLHWFYKDLGFCARESYFSVEAADLGACVTTRQGNSTTLATVLMLLAKQLDLNLEPLLLPGTTVLCSRIDDEVRYIDPLTGDRLNRHQLHALVRGELGNGAPFKPSYLKPASLKRLISRMIHELKAGSIVSHQFEPAMECCNLLLQWHEDDLNLNRERAFIAQQLGCISVAAADLKHFVDNSPHDPVIELVKMQLKELKEEQEIYH
;
A
#
# COMPACT_ATOMS: atom_id res chain seq x y z
N MET A 1 -2.12 9.99 -24.66
CA MET A 1 -1.53 9.42 -23.44
C MET A 1 -1.74 7.92 -23.51
N THR A 2 -0.69 7.13 -23.43
CA THR A 2 -0.80 5.67 -23.36
C THR A 2 -1.31 5.32 -21.97
N THR A 3 -2.48 4.69 -21.90
CA THR A 3 -3.08 4.25 -20.64
C THR A 3 -2.19 3.16 -20.04
N PHE A 4 -1.67 3.39 -18.81
CA PHE A 4 -0.93 2.36 -18.08
C PHE A 4 -1.92 1.29 -17.62
N THR A 5 -1.60 0.02 -17.92
CA THR A 5 -2.46 -1.10 -17.54
C THR A 5 -1.74 -1.99 -16.53
N LEU A 6 -2.39 -2.24 -15.41
CA LEU A 6 -1.88 -3.17 -14.41
C LEU A 6 -1.83 -4.60 -14.99
N LYS A 7 -0.66 -5.22 -14.89
CA LYS A 7 -0.45 -6.59 -15.37
C LYS A 7 -1.18 -7.60 -14.48
N GLU A 8 -1.76 -8.63 -15.07
CA GLU A 8 -2.34 -9.76 -14.34
C GLU A 8 -1.27 -10.52 -13.53
N THR A 9 -0.07 -10.65 -14.09
CA THR A 9 1.07 -11.28 -13.41
C THR A 9 1.94 -10.22 -12.74
N ILE A 10 1.94 -10.20 -11.43
CA ILE A 10 2.73 -9.28 -10.61
C ILE A 10 4.10 -9.90 -10.34
N GLN A 11 5.15 -9.15 -10.68
CA GLN A 11 6.54 -9.45 -10.36
C GLN A 11 7.10 -8.34 -9.49
N LEU A 12 7.39 -8.63 -8.21
CA LEU A 12 8.01 -7.68 -7.31
C LEU A 12 9.54 -7.84 -7.34
N PRO A 13 10.29 -6.74 -7.24
CA PRO A 13 9.83 -5.37 -7.01
C PRO A 13 9.44 -4.58 -8.29
N GLU A 14 9.68 -5.12 -9.48
CA GLU A 14 9.58 -4.41 -10.77
C GLU A 14 8.20 -3.78 -11.00
N SER A 15 7.12 -4.53 -10.73
CA SER A 15 5.76 -4.01 -10.91
C SER A 15 5.48 -2.78 -10.04
N ALA A 16 6.03 -2.74 -8.80
CA ALA A 16 5.87 -1.58 -7.93
C ALA A 16 6.66 -0.38 -8.45
N PHE A 17 7.89 -0.59 -8.95
CA PHE A 17 8.70 0.48 -9.54
C PHE A 17 8.07 1.07 -10.80
N GLU A 18 7.51 0.22 -11.68
CA GLU A 18 6.78 0.68 -12.87
C GLU A 18 5.55 1.53 -12.51
N ILE A 19 4.83 1.16 -11.45
CA ILE A 19 3.67 1.91 -10.96
C ILE A 19 4.12 3.27 -10.41
N THR A 20 5.14 3.32 -9.57
CA THR A 20 5.58 4.58 -8.96
C THR A 20 6.19 5.54 -9.98
N GLU A 21 6.88 5.04 -11.00
CA GLU A 21 7.35 5.89 -12.12
C GLU A 21 6.19 6.41 -12.97
N HIS A 22 5.18 5.57 -13.26
CA HIS A 22 3.98 6.00 -13.97
C HIS A 22 3.24 7.13 -13.23
N LEU A 23 3.18 7.04 -11.90
CA LEU A 23 2.60 8.07 -11.02
C LEU A 23 3.47 9.34 -10.90
N GLY A 24 4.65 9.37 -11.50
CA GLY A 24 5.55 10.51 -11.48
C GLY A 24 6.43 10.62 -10.23
N PHE A 25 6.58 9.53 -9.47
CA PHE A 25 7.37 9.47 -8.24
C PHE A 25 8.81 8.96 -8.52
N SER A 26 9.21 7.84 -7.94
CA SER A 26 10.55 7.29 -8.13
C SER A 26 10.82 6.82 -9.55
N LYS A 27 12.08 7.00 -10.01
CA LYS A 27 12.52 6.48 -11.29
C LYS A 27 12.82 4.99 -11.20
N VAL A 28 12.28 4.20 -12.13
CA VAL A 28 12.50 2.73 -12.21
C VAL A 28 13.98 2.39 -12.22
N GLU A 29 14.78 3.10 -13.01
CA GLU A 29 16.20 2.81 -13.15
C GLU A 29 16.94 2.95 -11.82
N SER A 30 16.76 4.08 -11.11
CA SER A 30 17.37 4.32 -9.80
C SER A 30 16.96 3.28 -8.76
N ALA A 31 15.65 2.95 -8.72
CA ALA A 31 15.11 1.95 -7.82
C ALA A 31 15.68 0.55 -8.10
N LYS A 32 15.79 0.16 -9.38
CA LYS A 32 16.40 -1.12 -9.79
C LYS A 32 17.85 -1.25 -9.38
N TRP A 33 18.67 -0.20 -9.58
CA TRP A 33 20.07 -0.21 -9.17
C TRP A 33 20.20 -0.37 -7.64
N ALA A 34 19.47 0.44 -6.88
CA ALA A 34 19.46 0.31 -5.41
C ALA A 34 19.00 -1.07 -4.95
N TRP A 35 17.97 -1.63 -5.57
CA TRP A 35 17.48 -2.98 -5.28
C TRP A 35 18.53 -4.06 -5.58
N LEU A 36 19.17 -4.02 -6.75
CA LEU A 36 20.18 -5.01 -7.15
C LEU A 36 21.40 -5.01 -6.22
N GLU A 37 21.82 -3.82 -5.78
CA GLU A 37 22.89 -3.70 -4.78
C GLU A 37 22.53 -4.41 -3.48
N ILE A 38 21.36 -4.12 -2.92
CA ILE A 38 20.91 -4.71 -1.64
C ILE A 38 20.65 -6.21 -1.80
N ALA A 39 19.98 -6.63 -2.88
CA ALA A 39 19.67 -8.03 -3.15
C ALA A 39 20.90 -8.88 -3.41
N GLY A 40 21.97 -8.30 -4.00
CA GLY A 40 23.26 -8.97 -4.13
C GLY A 40 23.98 -9.09 -2.80
N ALA A 41 23.99 -8.05 -2.00
CA ALA A 41 24.67 -8.02 -0.71
C ALA A 41 24.07 -8.98 0.32
N VAL A 42 22.76 -9.22 0.29
CA VAL A 42 22.06 -10.09 1.27
C VAL A 42 22.59 -11.52 1.27
N LEU A 43 23.09 -12.03 0.13
CA LEU A 43 23.58 -13.40 0.00
C LEU A 43 24.77 -13.70 0.91
N SER A 44 25.56 -12.68 1.29
CA SER A 44 26.65 -12.84 2.25
C SER A 44 26.20 -13.17 3.68
N HIS A 45 24.89 -12.97 3.97
CA HIS A 45 24.27 -13.25 5.27
C HIS A 45 23.55 -14.63 5.33
N TYR A 46 23.83 -15.52 4.36
CA TYR A 46 23.27 -16.85 4.38
C TYR A 46 23.87 -17.69 5.52
N VAL A 47 23.02 -18.12 6.44
CA VAL A 47 23.34 -19.01 7.56
C VAL A 47 22.55 -20.31 7.39
N VAL A 48 23.15 -21.47 7.71
CA VAL A 48 22.52 -22.79 7.51
C VAL A 48 21.26 -22.95 8.35
N ASP A 49 21.33 -22.62 9.63
CA ASP A 49 20.15 -22.62 10.52
C ASP A 49 19.16 -21.55 10.11
N ARG A 50 17.89 -21.93 9.89
CA ARG A 50 16.85 -21.02 9.35
C ARG A 50 16.43 -19.95 10.34
N HIS A 51 16.41 -20.25 11.65
CA HIS A 51 16.08 -19.25 12.68
C HIS A 51 17.20 -18.23 12.81
N ALA A 52 18.45 -18.70 12.89
CA ALA A 52 19.63 -17.81 12.94
C ALA A 52 19.76 -16.99 11.64
N ARG A 53 19.40 -17.55 10.48
CA ARG A 53 19.36 -16.84 9.20
C ARG A 53 18.33 -15.70 9.20
N LEU A 54 17.14 -15.94 9.75
CA LEU A 54 16.14 -14.88 9.90
C LEU A 54 16.64 -13.78 10.85
N ASP A 55 17.21 -14.15 11.99
CA ASP A 55 17.73 -13.17 12.95
C ASP A 55 18.91 -12.37 12.36
N ALA A 56 19.79 -13.02 11.58
CA ALA A 56 20.87 -12.35 10.85
C ALA A 56 20.33 -11.36 9.79
N LEU A 57 19.30 -11.78 9.04
CA LEU A 57 18.64 -10.89 8.07
C LEU A 57 18.04 -9.66 8.76
N LEU A 58 17.31 -9.86 9.86
CA LEU A 58 16.69 -8.74 10.61
C LEU A 58 17.76 -7.79 11.16
N HIS A 59 18.84 -8.35 11.74
CA HIS A 59 19.95 -7.53 12.24
C HIS A 59 20.56 -6.69 11.11
N TRP A 60 20.94 -7.32 10.01
CA TRP A 60 21.53 -6.64 8.86
C TRP A 60 20.61 -5.58 8.27
N PHE A 61 19.32 -5.88 8.11
CA PHE A 61 18.34 -4.96 7.55
C PHE A 61 18.20 -3.68 8.39
N TYR A 62 18.01 -3.82 9.71
CA TYR A 62 17.74 -2.67 10.58
C TYR A 62 18.99 -2.00 11.15
N LYS A 63 20.08 -2.75 11.39
CA LYS A 63 21.28 -2.21 12.04
C LYS A 63 22.37 -1.82 11.04
N ASP A 64 22.66 -2.69 10.09
CA ASP A 64 23.77 -2.44 9.16
C ASP A 64 23.33 -1.59 7.96
N LEU A 65 22.17 -1.91 7.34
CA LEU A 65 21.59 -1.12 6.26
C LEU A 65 20.85 0.12 6.77
N GLY A 66 20.34 0.11 8.00
CA GLY A 66 19.64 1.22 8.61
C GLY A 66 18.23 1.46 8.06
N PHE A 67 17.55 0.41 7.58
CA PHE A 67 16.14 0.56 7.20
C PHE A 67 15.30 0.92 8.44
N CYS A 68 14.44 1.92 8.28
CA CYS A 68 13.61 2.43 9.37
C CYS A 68 12.30 3.03 8.88
N ALA A 69 11.38 3.26 9.81
CA ALA A 69 10.17 4.01 9.52
C ALA A 69 10.52 5.45 9.09
N ARG A 70 9.83 5.94 8.06
CA ARG A 70 9.92 7.35 7.67
C ARG A 70 9.17 8.20 8.70
N GLU A 71 9.71 9.35 9.07
CA GLU A 71 9.08 10.28 10.01
C GLU A 71 7.69 10.71 9.52
N SER A 72 7.59 11.10 8.24
CA SER A 72 6.32 11.38 7.56
C SER A 72 5.67 10.08 7.08
N TYR A 73 5.16 9.26 7.98
CA TYR A 73 4.66 7.89 7.73
C TYR A 73 3.60 7.80 6.62
N PHE A 74 2.73 8.80 6.52
CA PHE A 74 1.64 8.86 5.52
C PHE A 74 2.01 9.65 4.27
N SER A 75 3.29 9.94 4.04
CA SER A 75 3.75 10.61 2.82
C SER A 75 3.81 9.65 1.63
N VAL A 76 3.82 10.21 0.42
CA VAL A 76 4.04 9.47 -0.83
C VAL A 76 5.37 8.72 -0.77
N GLU A 77 6.43 9.37 -0.30
CA GLU A 77 7.76 8.78 -0.25
C GLU A 77 7.84 7.58 0.72
N ALA A 78 7.01 7.56 1.77
CA ALA A 78 6.93 6.40 2.67
C ALA A 78 6.24 5.20 2.01
N ALA A 79 5.28 5.45 1.12
CA ALA A 79 4.51 4.44 0.40
C ALA A 79 5.14 4.03 -0.95
N ASP A 80 6.16 4.77 -1.44
CA ASP A 80 6.88 4.49 -2.66
C ASP A 80 7.99 3.46 -2.41
N LEU A 81 7.87 2.26 -3.02
CA LEU A 81 8.86 1.20 -2.87
C LEU A 81 10.22 1.60 -3.45
N GLY A 82 10.24 2.37 -4.55
CA GLY A 82 11.47 2.88 -5.15
C GLY A 82 12.18 3.87 -4.23
N ALA A 83 11.44 4.79 -3.60
CA ALA A 83 11.97 5.67 -2.57
C ALA A 83 12.46 4.88 -1.36
N CYS A 84 11.73 3.85 -0.93
CA CYS A 84 12.11 3.02 0.20
C CYS A 84 13.47 2.32 -0.02
N VAL A 85 13.71 1.69 -1.18
CA VAL A 85 14.99 1.01 -1.45
C VAL A 85 16.16 1.99 -1.61
N THR A 86 15.92 3.21 -2.09
CA THR A 86 16.96 4.21 -2.30
C THR A 86 17.31 4.97 -1.03
N THR A 87 16.31 5.31 -0.20
CA THR A 87 16.50 6.10 1.04
C THR A 87 16.59 5.27 2.31
N ARG A 88 16.24 3.97 2.23
CA ARG A 88 16.13 3.03 3.35
C ARG A 88 15.08 3.43 4.39
N GLN A 89 14.12 4.23 3.96
CA GLN A 89 13.01 4.70 4.79
C GLN A 89 11.67 4.40 4.11
N GLY A 90 10.69 3.92 4.88
CA GLY A 90 9.38 3.59 4.35
C GLY A 90 8.31 3.47 5.41
N ASN A 91 7.11 3.11 4.99
CA ASN A 91 6.04 2.69 5.88
C ASN A 91 6.07 1.15 6.12
N SER A 92 5.13 0.63 6.89
CA SER A 92 5.06 -0.81 7.18
C SER A 92 4.92 -1.68 5.93
N THR A 93 4.24 -1.21 4.88
CA THR A 93 3.99 -1.98 3.66
C THR A 93 5.24 -2.04 2.77
N THR A 94 5.93 -0.93 2.57
CA THR A 94 7.15 -0.88 1.75
C THR A 94 8.30 -1.61 2.44
N LEU A 95 8.51 -1.39 3.75
CA LEU A 95 9.53 -2.10 4.53
C LEU A 95 9.26 -3.62 4.58
N ALA A 96 8.00 -4.04 4.80
CA ALA A 96 7.61 -5.45 4.73
C ALA A 96 7.92 -6.06 3.36
N THR A 97 7.66 -5.32 2.28
CA THR A 97 7.90 -5.82 0.92
C THR A 97 9.39 -6.00 0.66
N VAL A 98 10.23 -5.02 0.99
CA VAL A 98 11.69 -5.15 0.83
C VAL A 98 12.21 -6.35 1.65
N LEU A 99 11.81 -6.44 2.92
CA LEU A 99 12.26 -7.52 3.81
C LEU A 99 11.80 -8.90 3.33
N MET A 100 10.56 -9.02 2.87
CA MET A 100 10.02 -10.25 2.27
C MET A 100 10.82 -10.69 1.04
N LEU A 101 11.16 -9.76 0.16
CA LEU A 101 11.92 -10.04 -1.06
C LEU A 101 13.37 -10.44 -0.76
N LEU A 102 14.01 -9.80 0.23
CA LEU A 102 15.35 -10.17 0.68
C LEU A 102 15.36 -11.54 1.39
N ALA A 103 14.35 -11.83 2.22
CA ALA A 103 14.17 -13.13 2.85
C ALA A 103 14.09 -14.25 1.81
N LYS A 104 13.37 -14.01 0.70
CA LYS A 104 13.27 -14.98 -0.41
C LYS A 104 14.61 -15.28 -1.05
N GLN A 105 15.55 -14.32 -1.13
CA GLN A 105 16.92 -14.57 -1.61
C GLN A 105 17.73 -15.50 -0.69
N LEU A 106 17.32 -15.57 0.58
CA LEU A 106 17.92 -16.40 1.61
C LEU A 106 17.13 -17.70 1.87
N ASP A 107 16.28 -18.15 0.96
CA ASP A 107 15.39 -19.31 1.15
C ASP A 107 14.53 -19.24 2.42
N LEU A 108 14.13 -18.05 2.81
CA LEU A 108 13.17 -17.79 3.88
C LEU A 108 11.84 -17.32 3.29
N ASN A 109 10.74 -17.81 3.84
CA ASN A 109 9.41 -17.37 3.45
C ASN A 109 8.83 -16.44 4.51
N LEU A 110 8.75 -15.15 4.18
CA LEU A 110 8.02 -14.15 4.94
C LEU A 110 6.74 -13.79 4.20
N GLU A 111 5.61 -13.97 4.86
CA GLU A 111 4.28 -13.74 4.29
C GLU A 111 3.69 -12.43 4.81
N PRO A 112 3.23 -11.51 3.93
CA PRO A 112 2.63 -10.27 4.36
C PRO A 112 1.20 -10.50 4.87
N LEU A 113 0.90 -9.97 6.05
CA LEU A 113 -0.42 -9.92 6.66
C LEU A 113 -0.92 -8.49 6.63
N LEU A 114 -2.04 -8.23 5.94
CA LEU A 114 -2.62 -6.90 5.84
C LEU A 114 -3.62 -6.69 6.97
N LEU A 115 -3.18 -6.02 8.02
CA LEU A 115 -4.05 -5.55 9.09
C LEU A 115 -4.62 -4.16 8.73
N PRO A 116 -5.72 -3.74 9.36
CA PRO A 116 -6.13 -2.33 9.29
C PRO A 116 -4.99 -1.40 9.67
N GLY A 117 -4.72 -0.39 8.86
CA GLY A 117 -3.70 0.64 9.09
C GLY A 117 -2.23 0.20 8.95
N THR A 118 -1.92 -1.11 8.92
CA THR A 118 -0.53 -1.56 8.88
C THR A 118 -0.36 -2.91 8.19
N THR A 119 0.86 -3.19 7.76
CA THR A 119 1.29 -4.51 7.27
C THR A 119 2.20 -5.15 8.33
N VAL A 120 2.06 -6.45 8.57
CA VAL A 120 2.90 -7.26 9.45
C VAL A 120 3.46 -8.42 8.65
N LEU A 121 4.65 -8.91 8.97
CA LEU A 121 5.20 -10.11 8.37
C LEU A 121 4.98 -11.33 9.25
N CYS A 122 4.71 -12.46 8.62
CA CYS A 122 4.61 -13.77 9.28
C CYS A 122 5.69 -14.69 8.74
N SER A 123 6.52 -15.22 9.61
CA SER A 123 7.46 -16.32 9.34
C SER A 123 6.90 -17.62 9.90
N ARG A 124 7.01 -18.68 9.11
CA ARG A 124 6.75 -20.05 9.56
C ARG A 124 7.99 -20.89 9.29
N ILE A 125 8.77 -21.12 10.34
CA ILE A 125 9.96 -21.95 10.29
C ILE A 125 9.72 -23.15 11.20
N ASP A 126 9.75 -24.36 10.64
CA ASP A 126 9.37 -25.59 11.31
C ASP A 126 7.95 -25.44 11.95
N ASP A 127 7.79 -25.67 13.24
CA ASP A 127 6.50 -25.53 13.94
C ASP A 127 6.33 -24.15 14.60
N GLU A 128 7.31 -23.23 14.46
CA GLU A 128 7.25 -21.91 15.05
C GLU A 128 6.63 -20.89 14.10
N VAL A 129 5.63 -20.15 14.61
CA VAL A 129 5.06 -18.97 13.94
C VAL A 129 5.58 -17.72 14.62
N ARG A 130 6.24 -16.84 13.85
CA ARG A 130 6.75 -15.55 14.32
C ARG A 130 6.10 -14.43 13.54
N TYR A 131 5.45 -13.50 14.23
CA TYR A 131 4.98 -12.24 13.64
C TYR A 131 6.04 -11.16 13.87
N ILE A 132 6.34 -10.38 12.83
CA ILE A 132 7.42 -9.40 12.81
C ILE A 132 6.84 -8.04 12.45
N ASP A 133 7.15 -7.03 13.24
CA ASP A 133 6.87 -5.64 12.91
C ASP A 133 7.87 -5.16 11.85
N PRO A 134 7.44 -4.79 10.64
CA PRO A 134 8.35 -4.32 9.60
C PRO A 134 9.00 -2.96 9.91
N LEU A 135 8.47 -2.20 10.87
CA LEU A 135 9.02 -0.90 11.25
C LEU A 135 10.26 -1.02 12.14
N THR A 136 10.35 -2.10 12.94
CA THR A 136 11.41 -2.27 13.95
C THR A 136 12.15 -3.59 13.87
N GLY A 137 11.57 -4.61 13.22
CA GLY A 137 12.05 -5.98 13.24
C GLY A 137 11.66 -6.78 14.48
N ASP A 138 10.93 -6.17 15.42
CA ASP A 138 10.55 -6.80 16.67
C ASP A 138 9.53 -7.92 16.46
N ARG A 139 9.61 -8.95 17.31
CA ARG A 139 8.60 -10.00 17.37
C ARG A 139 7.33 -9.48 18.02
N LEU A 140 6.21 -9.64 17.33
CA LEU A 140 4.88 -9.31 17.83
C LEU A 140 4.19 -10.53 18.44
N ASN A 141 3.53 -10.34 19.56
CA ASN A 141 2.61 -11.33 20.14
C ASN A 141 1.15 -11.03 19.75
N ARG A 142 0.22 -11.94 20.08
CA ARG A 142 -1.20 -11.76 19.72
C ARG A 142 -1.83 -10.52 20.35
N HIS A 143 -1.45 -10.14 21.56
CA HIS A 143 -1.98 -8.93 22.19
C HIS A 143 -1.56 -7.66 21.44
N GLN A 144 -0.32 -7.61 20.95
CA GLN A 144 0.18 -6.50 20.13
C GLN A 144 -0.54 -6.44 18.78
N LEU A 145 -0.79 -7.59 18.11
CA LEU A 145 -1.59 -7.60 16.89
C LEU A 145 -3.02 -7.08 17.11
N HIS A 146 -3.67 -7.47 18.21
CA HIS A 146 -4.97 -6.93 18.61
C HIS A 146 -4.91 -5.43 18.90
N ALA A 147 -3.81 -4.95 19.52
CA ALA A 147 -3.62 -3.54 19.82
C ALA A 147 -3.46 -2.71 18.55
N LEU A 148 -2.73 -3.22 17.53
CA LEU A 148 -2.62 -2.56 16.22
C LEU A 148 -4.00 -2.38 15.55
N VAL A 149 -4.83 -3.45 15.53
CA VAL A 149 -6.18 -3.37 14.95
C VAL A 149 -7.07 -2.39 15.73
N ARG A 150 -7.01 -2.38 17.06
CA ARG A 150 -7.80 -1.45 17.88
C ARG A 150 -7.31 0.00 17.78
N GLY A 151 -6.01 0.20 17.60
CA GLY A 151 -5.44 1.52 17.36
C GLY A 151 -6.02 2.16 16.10
N GLU A 152 -6.25 1.38 15.06
CA GLU A 152 -6.80 1.87 13.79
C GLU A 152 -8.33 1.96 13.78
N LEU A 153 -9.02 0.92 14.27
CA LEU A 153 -10.48 0.79 14.15
C LEU A 153 -11.24 1.17 15.42
N GLY A 154 -10.54 1.54 16.49
CA GLY A 154 -11.13 1.84 17.79
C GLY A 154 -11.16 0.63 18.74
N ASN A 155 -11.25 0.91 20.05
CA ASN A 155 -11.09 -0.08 21.13
C ASN A 155 -12.09 -1.24 21.09
N GLY A 156 -13.28 -1.04 20.52
CA GLY A 156 -14.32 -2.06 20.38
C GLY A 156 -14.17 -2.98 19.17
N ALA A 157 -13.18 -2.74 18.30
CA ALA A 157 -13.04 -3.50 17.07
C ALA A 157 -12.64 -4.96 17.32
N PRO A 158 -13.36 -5.94 16.75
CA PRO A 158 -13.01 -7.34 16.87
C PRO A 158 -11.80 -7.68 16.01
N PHE A 159 -10.91 -8.53 16.53
CA PHE A 159 -9.84 -9.10 15.73
C PHE A 159 -10.37 -10.24 14.84
N LYS A 160 -10.32 -10.05 13.53
CA LYS A 160 -10.85 -11.04 12.59
C LYS A 160 -9.77 -12.07 12.22
N PRO A 161 -10.08 -13.39 12.18
CA PRO A 161 -9.13 -14.41 11.75
C PRO A 161 -8.56 -14.18 10.34
N SER A 162 -9.30 -13.47 9.48
CA SER A 162 -8.86 -13.10 8.13
C SER A 162 -7.61 -12.20 8.11
N TYR A 163 -7.34 -11.46 9.18
CA TYR A 163 -6.14 -10.63 9.30
C TYR A 163 -4.84 -11.45 9.41
N LEU A 164 -4.93 -12.73 9.81
CA LEU A 164 -3.80 -13.66 9.86
C LEU A 164 -3.62 -14.49 8.59
N LYS A 165 -4.41 -14.24 7.55
CA LYS A 165 -4.24 -14.88 6.25
C LYS A 165 -3.21 -14.13 5.41
N PRO A 166 -2.21 -14.81 4.85
CA PRO A 166 -1.25 -14.21 3.94
C PRO A 166 -1.94 -13.49 2.78
N ALA A 167 -1.48 -12.30 2.47
CA ALA A 167 -1.99 -11.54 1.35
C ALA A 167 -1.33 -12.01 0.04
N SER A 168 -2.12 -12.04 -1.04
CA SER A 168 -1.56 -12.21 -2.39
C SER A 168 -0.78 -10.96 -2.81
N LEU A 169 0.11 -11.10 -3.80
CA LEU A 169 0.85 -9.96 -4.35
C LEU A 169 -0.10 -8.89 -4.91
N LYS A 170 -1.22 -9.27 -5.52
CA LYS A 170 -2.24 -8.33 -5.99
C LYS A 170 -2.78 -7.47 -4.84
N ARG A 171 -3.13 -8.08 -3.70
CA ARG A 171 -3.58 -7.36 -2.52
C ARG A 171 -2.50 -6.46 -1.91
N LEU A 172 -1.24 -6.89 -1.94
CA LEU A 172 -0.12 -6.11 -1.44
C LEU A 172 0.11 -4.86 -2.31
N ILE A 173 0.13 -5.00 -3.63
CA ILE A 173 0.22 -3.86 -4.56
C ILE A 173 -1.01 -2.94 -4.43
N SER A 174 -2.23 -3.48 -4.34
CA SER A 174 -3.41 -2.66 -4.09
C SER A 174 -3.26 -1.82 -2.82
N ARG A 175 -2.73 -2.39 -1.74
CA ARG A 175 -2.41 -1.67 -0.50
C ARG A 175 -1.42 -0.53 -0.75
N MET A 176 -0.32 -0.77 -1.48
CA MET A 176 0.65 0.27 -1.83
C MET A 176 0.02 1.41 -2.62
N ILE A 177 -0.81 1.10 -3.63
CA ILE A 177 -1.49 2.13 -4.42
C ILE A 177 -2.47 2.93 -3.55
N HIS A 178 -3.19 2.30 -2.61
CA HIS A 178 -4.05 3.01 -1.65
C HIS A 178 -3.24 3.96 -0.75
N GLU A 179 -2.06 3.54 -0.29
CA GLU A 179 -1.18 4.35 0.56
C GLU A 179 -0.57 5.51 -0.25
N LEU A 180 -0.14 5.27 -1.51
CA LEU A 180 0.30 6.33 -2.43
C LEU A 180 -0.82 7.34 -2.70
N LYS A 181 -2.05 6.87 -2.93
CA LYS A 181 -3.23 7.73 -3.08
C LYS A 181 -3.45 8.61 -1.86
N ALA A 182 -3.44 8.01 -0.67
CA ALA A 182 -3.63 8.74 0.58
C ALA A 182 -2.53 9.80 0.80
N GLY A 183 -1.27 9.45 0.58
CA GLY A 183 -0.15 10.38 0.64
C GLY A 183 -0.27 11.52 -0.37
N SER A 184 -0.71 11.23 -1.59
CA SER A 184 -0.93 12.22 -2.63
C SER A 184 -2.05 13.20 -2.27
N ILE A 185 -3.17 12.71 -1.69
CA ILE A 185 -4.27 13.56 -1.22
C ILE A 185 -3.78 14.49 -0.09
N VAL A 186 -3.06 13.95 0.89
CA VAL A 186 -2.51 14.73 2.02
C VAL A 186 -1.54 15.81 1.54
N SER A 187 -0.78 15.52 0.48
CA SER A 187 0.19 16.46 -0.14
C SER A 187 -0.44 17.35 -1.21
N HIS A 188 -1.76 17.31 -1.40
CA HIS A 188 -2.50 18.06 -2.44
C HIS A 188 -2.03 17.76 -3.87
N GLN A 189 -1.48 16.59 -4.12
CA GLN A 189 -1.09 16.07 -5.44
C GLN A 189 -2.25 15.29 -6.05
N PHE A 190 -3.27 16.00 -6.53
CA PHE A 190 -4.52 15.38 -6.93
C PHE A 190 -4.45 14.61 -8.26
N GLU A 191 -3.54 14.98 -9.19
CA GLU A 191 -3.34 14.22 -10.43
C GLU A 191 -2.80 12.79 -10.17
N PRO A 192 -1.71 12.58 -9.41
CA PRO A 192 -1.30 11.23 -9.00
C PRO A 192 -2.35 10.49 -8.18
N ALA A 193 -3.10 11.20 -7.30
CA ALA A 193 -4.18 10.58 -6.54
C ALA A 193 -5.31 10.07 -7.45
N MET A 194 -5.68 10.82 -8.48
CA MET A 194 -6.64 10.41 -9.51
C MET A 194 -6.18 9.16 -10.23
N GLU A 195 -4.91 9.15 -10.64
CA GLU A 195 -4.36 8.00 -11.35
C GLU A 195 -4.28 6.75 -10.46
N CYS A 196 -3.99 6.89 -9.17
CA CYS A 196 -4.10 5.79 -8.21
C CYS A 196 -5.52 5.20 -8.17
N CYS A 197 -6.58 6.03 -8.19
CA CYS A 197 -7.95 5.54 -8.28
C CYS A 197 -8.20 4.79 -9.59
N ASN A 198 -7.74 5.33 -10.72
CA ASN A 198 -7.87 4.70 -12.03
C ASN A 198 -7.18 3.32 -12.06
N LEU A 199 -5.97 3.20 -11.50
CA LEU A 199 -5.27 1.93 -11.40
C LEU A 199 -6.01 0.91 -10.52
N LEU A 200 -6.49 1.34 -9.35
CA LEU A 200 -7.24 0.46 -8.44
C LEU A 200 -8.53 -0.04 -9.07
N LEU A 201 -9.25 0.81 -9.79
CA LEU A 201 -10.50 0.45 -10.49
C LEU A 201 -10.28 -0.56 -11.62
N GLN A 202 -9.07 -0.69 -12.21
CA GLN A 202 -8.77 -1.78 -13.15
C GLN A 202 -8.88 -3.17 -12.51
N TRP A 203 -8.63 -3.28 -11.21
CA TRP A 203 -8.71 -4.55 -10.47
C TRP A 203 -9.95 -4.68 -9.59
N HIS A 204 -10.62 -3.57 -9.31
CA HIS A 204 -11.75 -3.44 -8.39
C HIS A 204 -12.82 -2.54 -9.01
N GLU A 205 -13.28 -2.89 -10.21
CA GLU A 205 -14.23 -2.08 -11.01
C GLU A 205 -15.55 -1.82 -10.30
N ASP A 206 -15.98 -2.76 -9.43
CA ASP A 206 -17.22 -2.67 -8.65
C ASP A 206 -17.04 -1.98 -7.29
N ASP A 207 -15.85 -1.44 -6.98
CA ASP A 207 -15.63 -0.77 -5.69
C ASP A 207 -16.20 0.67 -5.69
N LEU A 208 -17.43 0.77 -5.21
CA LEU A 208 -18.17 2.03 -5.16
C LEU A 208 -17.50 3.09 -4.25
N ASN A 209 -16.73 2.67 -3.24
CA ASN A 209 -15.97 3.61 -2.41
C ASN A 209 -14.83 4.26 -3.21
N LEU A 210 -14.16 3.50 -4.07
CA LEU A 210 -13.14 4.06 -4.97
C LEU A 210 -13.74 5.08 -5.95
N ASN A 211 -14.94 4.82 -6.49
CA ASN A 211 -15.65 5.80 -7.33
C ASN A 211 -15.94 7.09 -6.55
N ARG A 212 -16.43 6.99 -5.31
CA ARG A 212 -16.70 8.16 -4.46
C ARG A 212 -15.41 8.93 -4.11
N GLU A 213 -14.31 8.24 -3.81
CA GLU A 213 -13.01 8.87 -3.57
C GLU A 213 -12.49 9.55 -4.84
N ARG A 214 -12.64 8.91 -6.01
CA ARG A 214 -12.26 9.50 -7.29
C ARG A 214 -13.09 10.73 -7.62
N ALA A 215 -14.39 10.73 -7.30
CA ALA A 215 -15.24 11.89 -7.45
C ALA A 215 -14.74 13.08 -6.61
N PHE A 216 -14.35 12.85 -5.37
CA PHE A 216 -13.76 13.90 -4.52
C PHE A 216 -12.49 14.48 -5.16
N ILE A 217 -11.59 13.63 -5.63
CA ILE A 217 -10.33 14.05 -6.27
C ILE A 217 -10.62 14.81 -7.57
N ALA A 218 -11.59 14.33 -8.36
CA ALA A 218 -12.03 15.00 -9.59
C ALA A 218 -12.56 16.41 -9.34
N GLN A 219 -13.27 16.64 -8.25
CA GLN A 219 -13.71 17.97 -7.83
C GLN A 219 -12.51 18.89 -7.55
N GLN A 220 -11.49 18.39 -6.84
CA GLN A 220 -10.28 19.18 -6.56
C GLN A 220 -9.52 19.58 -7.84
N LEU A 221 -9.63 18.77 -8.89
CA LEU A 221 -9.05 19.02 -10.21
C LEU A 221 -9.96 19.83 -11.15
N GLY A 222 -11.16 20.22 -10.71
CA GLY A 222 -12.14 20.88 -11.56
C GLY A 222 -12.75 19.97 -12.65
N CYS A 223 -12.57 18.66 -12.55
CA CYS A 223 -13.11 17.67 -13.49
C CYS A 223 -14.57 17.31 -13.15
N ILE A 224 -15.47 18.30 -13.20
CA ILE A 224 -16.85 18.20 -12.72
C ILE A 224 -17.63 17.07 -13.38
N SER A 225 -17.44 16.83 -14.68
CA SER A 225 -18.13 15.74 -15.41
C SER A 225 -17.76 14.36 -14.88
N VAL A 226 -16.47 14.13 -14.55
CA VAL A 226 -16.01 12.87 -13.96
C VAL A 226 -16.56 12.69 -12.57
N ALA A 227 -16.51 13.75 -11.74
CA ALA A 227 -17.07 13.73 -10.39
C ALA A 227 -18.56 13.38 -10.39
N ALA A 228 -19.34 14.03 -11.26
CA ALA A 228 -20.78 13.79 -11.38
C ALA A 228 -21.09 12.36 -11.86
N ALA A 229 -20.30 11.81 -12.79
CA ALA A 229 -20.45 10.45 -13.27
C ALA A 229 -20.20 9.41 -12.16
N ASP A 230 -19.12 9.60 -11.39
CA ASP A 230 -18.75 8.70 -10.29
C ASP A 230 -19.76 8.75 -9.13
N LEU A 231 -20.21 9.95 -8.73
CA LEU A 231 -21.25 10.08 -7.70
C LEU A 231 -22.57 9.48 -8.15
N LYS A 232 -22.95 9.67 -9.43
CA LYS A 232 -24.14 9.05 -9.99
C LYS A 232 -24.02 7.52 -9.95
N HIS A 233 -22.86 6.96 -10.37
CA HIS A 233 -22.61 5.52 -10.30
C HIS A 233 -22.76 4.98 -8.87
N PHE A 234 -22.22 5.69 -7.87
CA PHE A 234 -22.39 5.34 -6.46
C PHE A 234 -23.88 5.36 -6.05
N VAL A 235 -24.62 6.42 -6.39
CA VAL A 235 -26.05 6.55 -6.04
C VAL A 235 -26.88 5.43 -6.65
N ASP A 236 -26.63 5.11 -7.91
CA ASP A 236 -27.40 4.09 -8.64
C ASP A 236 -27.16 2.67 -8.10
N ASN A 237 -25.96 2.39 -7.54
CA ASN A 237 -25.56 1.06 -7.08
C ASN A 237 -25.51 0.88 -5.56
N SER A 238 -25.73 1.94 -4.76
CA SER A 238 -25.72 1.88 -3.29
C SER A 238 -26.96 2.54 -2.64
N PRO A 239 -28.19 2.13 -3.00
CA PRO A 239 -29.41 2.83 -2.54
C PRO A 239 -29.63 2.79 -1.03
N HIS A 240 -28.99 1.87 -0.31
CA HIS A 240 -29.11 1.69 1.14
C HIS A 240 -27.87 2.11 1.93
N ASP A 241 -26.90 2.76 1.29
CA ASP A 241 -25.72 3.27 1.99
C ASP A 241 -26.08 4.41 2.93
N PRO A 242 -25.58 4.44 4.18
CA PRO A 242 -25.88 5.49 5.15
C PRO A 242 -25.55 6.92 4.67
N VAL A 243 -24.61 7.07 3.73
CA VAL A 243 -24.20 8.39 3.19
C VAL A 243 -24.94 8.77 1.90
N ILE A 244 -25.91 7.96 1.43
CA ILE A 244 -26.56 8.13 0.13
C ILE A 244 -27.20 9.51 -0.04
N GLU A 245 -27.86 10.03 0.98
CA GLU A 245 -28.53 11.34 0.91
C GLU A 245 -27.50 12.49 0.80
N LEU A 246 -26.36 12.37 1.48
CA LEU A 246 -25.26 13.33 1.35
C LEU A 246 -24.69 13.32 -0.09
N VAL A 247 -24.48 12.12 -0.65
CA VAL A 247 -23.96 11.98 -2.01
C VAL A 247 -24.94 12.52 -3.06
N LYS A 248 -26.26 12.34 -2.87
CA LYS A 248 -27.28 12.95 -3.73
C LYS A 248 -27.24 14.47 -3.69
N MET A 249 -27.04 15.07 -2.52
CA MET A 249 -26.90 16.51 -2.37
C MET A 249 -25.66 17.02 -3.13
N GLN A 250 -24.51 16.38 -2.94
CA GLN A 250 -23.28 16.73 -3.67
C GLN A 250 -23.46 16.62 -5.19
N LEU A 251 -24.11 15.55 -5.66
CA LEU A 251 -24.40 15.37 -7.09
C LEU A 251 -25.31 16.47 -7.65
N LYS A 252 -26.27 16.94 -6.85
CA LYS A 252 -27.15 18.05 -7.25
C LYS A 252 -26.37 19.37 -7.36
N GLU A 253 -25.56 19.69 -6.37
CA GLU A 253 -24.70 20.89 -6.37
C GLU A 253 -23.78 20.92 -7.60
N LEU A 254 -23.11 19.80 -7.92
CA LEU A 254 -22.25 19.69 -9.11
C LEU A 254 -22.99 19.93 -10.42
N LYS A 255 -24.25 19.49 -10.53
CA LYS A 255 -25.06 19.73 -11.73
C LYS A 255 -25.47 21.20 -11.87
N GLU A 256 -25.81 21.85 -10.77
CA GLU A 256 -26.10 23.26 -10.74
C GLU A 256 -24.88 24.11 -11.13
N GLU A 257 -23.69 23.74 -10.66
CA GLU A 257 -22.43 24.38 -11.09
C GLU A 257 -22.17 24.19 -12.60
N GLN A 258 -22.42 23.01 -13.17
CA GLN A 258 -22.25 22.79 -14.62
C GLN A 258 -23.18 23.67 -15.46
N GLU A 259 -24.42 23.91 -15.01
CA GLU A 259 -25.37 24.74 -15.73
C GLU A 259 -24.99 26.23 -15.72
N ILE A 260 -24.24 26.70 -14.70
CA ILE A 260 -23.78 28.10 -14.60
C ILE A 260 -22.61 28.38 -15.55
N TYR A 261 -21.80 27.40 -15.87
CA TYR A 261 -20.59 27.53 -16.70
C TYR A 261 -20.83 27.22 -18.21
N HIS A 262 -22.03 26.86 -18.60
CA HIS A 262 -22.50 26.68 -19.99
C HIS A 262 -23.57 27.72 -20.38
#